data_28525ebe49789d31e578606cdbedcadf
#
_entry.id   28525ebe49789d31e578606cdbedcadf
#
_cell.length_a   1.000
_cell.length_b   1.000
_cell.length_c   1.000
_cell.angle_alpha   90.00
_cell.angle_beta   90.00
_cell.angle_gamma   90.00
#
_symmetry.space_group_name_H-M   'P 1'
#
loop_
_entity.id
_entity.type
_entity.pdbx_description
1 polymer ?
#
loop_
_entity_poly.entity_id
_entity_poly.type
_entity_poly.pdbx_seq_one_letter_code
_entity_poly.pdbx_strand_id
1 'polypeptide(L)'
;MAINCGIVGLPNVGKSTIFSALTAAPAEAANYPFCTINPNVGIVDLPDSRLDYLANKFNTKRKVAATVEFVDIAGLVKGASKGEGLGNQFLANIREVGVIAQVVRCFENPDIVHVNNKIDPADDIETINMELAFADLDTVNRRIEKAQKAARVSKEEAKKAEVLLGAIE
;
A
#
# COMPACT_ATOMS: atom_id res chain seq x y z
N MET A 1 -7.99 10.01 12.42
CA MET A 1 -7.86 9.30 11.13
C MET A 1 -7.29 7.93 11.43
N ALA A 2 -7.90 6.86 10.94
CA ALA A 2 -7.29 5.54 10.98
C ALA A 2 -6.09 5.53 10.02
N ILE A 3 -5.02 4.84 10.40
CA ILE A 3 -3.89 4.59 9.50
C ILE A 3 -4.32 3.45 8.58
N ASN A 4 -4.24 3.65 7.27
CA ASN A 4 -4.45 2.60 6.29
C ASN A 4 -3.11 2.15 5.72
N CYS A 5 -2.90 0.83 5.71
CA CYS A 5 -1.67 0.17 5.33
C CYS A 5 -1.93 -0.84 4.21
N GLY A 6 -1.38 -0.61 3.05
CA GLY A 6 -1.43 -1.54 1.92
C GLY A 6 -0.35 -2.61 2.03
N ILE A 7 -0.74 -3.88 1.99
CA ILE A 7 0.19 -5.01 1.94
C ILE A 7 0.51 -5.30 0.48
N VAL A 8 1.78 -5.16 0.10
CA VAL A 8 2.25 -5.39 -1.26
C VAL A 8 3.36 -6.44 -1.31
N GLY A 9 3.60 -7.01 -2.46
CA GLY A 9 4.67 -7.99 -2.68
C GLY A 9 4.45 -8.80 -3.96
N LEU A 10 5.44 -9.56 -4.38
CA LEU A 10 5.34 -10.45 -5.52
C LEU A 10 4.31 -11.58 -5.27
N PRO A 11 3.84 -12.26 -6.30
CA PRO A 11 3.01 -13.45 -6.12
C PRO A 11 3.71 -14.53 -5.29
N ASN A 12 2.93 -15.25 -4.49
CA ASN A 12 3.37 -16.40 -3.68
C ASN A 12 4.43 -16.11 -2.60
N VAL A 13 4.57 -14.84 -2.17
CA VAL A 13 5.47 -14.46 -1.06
C VAL A 13 4.83 -14.57 0.32
N GLY A 14 3.52 -14.83 0.40
CA GLY A 14 2.79 -15.01 1.66
C GLY A 14 1.94 -13.79 2.08
N LYS A 15 1.67 -12.83 1.20
CA LYS A 15 0.84 -11.64 1.51
C LYS A 15 -0.50 -11.99 2.15
N SER A 16 -1.31 -12.79 1.47
CA SER A 16 -2.66 -13.15 1.93
C SER A 16 -2.62 -14.00 3.21
N THR A 17 -1.54 -14.76 3.43
CA THR A 17 -1.32 -15.49 4.68
C THR A 17 -1.09 -14.52 5.84
N ILE A 18 -0.22 -13.53 5.66
CA ILE A 18 0.04 -12.48 6.65
C ILE A 18 -1.22 -11.65 6.88
N PHE A 19 -1.91 -11.23 5.81
CA PHE A 19 -3.17 -10.50 5.91
C PHE A 19 -4.20 -11.28 6.73
N SER A 20 -4.42 -12.55 6.42
CA SER A 20 -5.36 -13.41 7.16
C SER A 20 -4.95 -13.58 8.61
N ALA A 21 -3.66 -13.74 8.90
CA ALA A 21 -3.17 -13.88 10.26
C ALA A 21 -3.36 -12.59 11.08
N LEU A 22 -3.15 -11.42 10.48
CA LEU A 22 -3.35 -10.13 11.12
C LEU A 22 -4.83 -9.83 11.37
N THR A 23 -5.71 -10.20 10.42
CA THR A 23 -7.13 -9.85 10.45
C THR A 23 -8.02 -10.92 11.08
N ALA A 24 -7.48 -12.12 11.36
CA ALA A 24 -8.21 -13.24 12.00
C ALA A 24 -8.51 -12.99 13.49
N ALA A 25 -7.82 -12.08 14.16
CA ALA A 25 -8.24 -11.62 15.48
C ALA A 25 -9.51 -10.79 15.31
N PRO A 26 -10.64 -11.13 15.99
CA PRO A 26 -11.85 -10.35 15.88
C PRO A 26 -11.57 -8.96 16.47
N ALA A 27 -11.32 -7.99 15.59
CA ALA A 27 -11.58 -6.62 15.97
C ALA A 27 -13.05 -6.57 16.39
N GLU A 28 -13.39 -5.86 17.48
CA GLU A 28 -14.79 -5.58 17.79
C GLU A 28 -15.39 -4.70 16.67
N ALA A 29 -15.39 -5.22 15.46
CA ALA A 29 -15.86 -4.61 14.21
C ALA A 29 -17.37 -4.23 14.30
N ALA A 30 -18.07 -4.76 15.29
CA ALA A 30 -19.47 -4.44 15.58
C ALA A 30 -19.72 -2.98 15.94
N ASN A 31 -18.69 -2.16 16.19
CA ASN A 31 -18.83 -0.78 16.67
C ASN A 31 -18.56 0.31 15.63
N TYR A 32 -18.25 -0.05 14.38
CA TYR A 32 -18.03 0.93 13.30
C TYR A 32 -19.19 0.92 12.29
N PRO A 33 -20.12 1.89 12.35
CA PRO A 33 -21.37 1.89 11.58
C PRO A 33 -21.20 2.08 10.06
N PHE A 34 -19.97 2.19 9.54
CA PHE A 34 -19.69 2.43 8.12
C PHE A 34 -18.64 1.47 7.52
N CYS A 35 -18.38 0.33 8.16
CA CYS A 35 -17.46 -0.64 7.59
C CYS A 35 -18.15 -1.41 6.45
N THR A 36 -17.93 -0.98 5.21
CA THR A 36 -18.22 -1.79 4.03
C THR A 36 -17.26 -2.98 4.08
N ILE A 37 -17.77 -4.19 4.21
CA ILE A 37 -16.95 -5.41 4.18
C ILE A 37 -16.44 -5.60 2.75
N ASN A 38 -15.28 -5.00 2.47
CA ASN A 38 -14.55 -5.31 1.25
C ASN A 38 -13.67 -6.53 1.56
N PRO A 39 -13.70 -7.62 0.78
CA PRO A 39 -12.99 -8.86 1.09
C PRO A 39 -11.47 -8.71 1.24
N ASN A 40 -10.93 -7.58 0.82
CA ASN A 40 -9.49 -7.28 0.86
C ASN A 40 -9.13 -6.22 1.91
N VAL A 41 -10.03 -5.88 2.82
CA VAL A 41 -9.81 -4.88 3.87
C VAL A 41 -10.05 -5.50 5.23
N GLY A 42 -9.09 -5.37 6.14
CA GLY A 42 -9.19 -5.83 7.52
C GLY A 42 -8.84 -4.72 8.50
N ILE A 43 -9.66 -4.55 9.54
CA ILE A 43 -9.41 -3.58 10.61
C ILE A 43 -8.88 -4.35 11.81
N VAL A 44 -7.76 -3.87 12.37
CA VAL A 44 -7.08 -4.49 13.51
C VAL A 44 -6.89 -3.46 14.61
N ASP A 45 -7.24 -3.83 15.84
CA ASP A 45 -6.98 -3.01 17.00
C ASP A 45 -5.47 -2.93 17.28
N LEU A 46 -4.97 -1.72 17.50
CA LEU A 46 -3.57 -1.52 17.86
C LEU A 46 -3.36 -1.83 19.34
N PRO A 47 -2.57 -2.87 19.71
CA PRO A 47 -2.24 -3.15 21.09
C PRO A 47 -1.46 -2.00 21.72
N ASP A 48 -1.95 -1.45 22.84
CA ASP A 48 -1.28 -0.37 23.57
C ASP A 48 -1.37 -0.63 25.09
N SER A 49 -0.27 -1.05 25.68
CA SER A 49 -0.17 -1.31 27.12
C SER A 49 -0.44 -0.06 27.99
N ARG A 50 -0.24 1.14 27.45
CA ARG A 50 -0.56 2.40 28.15
C ARG A 50 -2.05 2.58 28.29
N LEU A 51 -2.81 2.19 27.27
CA LEU A 51 -4.27 2.21 27.31
C LEU A 51 -4.80 1.21 28.33
N ASP A 52 -4.21 0.01 28.40
CA ASP A 52 -4.56 -1.00 29.38
C ASP A 52 -4.27 -0.53 30.82
N TYR A 53 -3.10 0.08 31.03
CA TYR A 53 -2.74 0.66 32.33
C TYR A 53 -3.72 1.74 32.76
N LEU A 54 -4.07 2.67 31.88
CA LEU A 54 -5.02 3.75 32.17
C LEU A 54 -6.42 3.21 32.44
N ALA A 55 -6.90 2.26 31.64
CA ALA A 55 -8.19 1.64 31.81
C ALA A 55 -8.33 0.97 33.17
N ASN A 56 -7.29 0.24 33.60
CA ASN A 56 -7.25 -0.42 34.91
C ASN A 56 -7.16 0.61 36.06
N LYS A 57 -6.30 1.63 35.92
CA LYS A 57 -6.10 2.65 36.95
C LYS A 57 -7.37 3.46 37.24
N PHE A 58 -8.13 3.79 36.20
CA PHE A 58 -9.33 4.61 36.32
C PHE A 58 -10.64 3.80 36.31
N ASN A 59 -10.55 2.48 36.29
CA ASN A 59 -11.70 1.58 36.33
C ASN A 59 -12.75 1.93 35.24
N THR A 60 -12.27 2.17 34.01
CA THR A 60 -13.11 2.66 32.92
C THR A 60 -14.12 1.60 32.46
N LYS A 61 -15.34 2.02 32.18
CA LYS A 61 -16.40 1.12 31.69
C LYS A 61 -16.16 0.63 30.26
N ARG A 62 -15.40 1.39 29.48
CA ARG A 62 -15.13 1.10 28.08
C ARG A 62 -13.68 1.48 27.72
N LYS A 63 -13.00 0.59 27.06
CA LYS A 63 -11.69 0.81 26.45
C LYS A 63 -11.86 0.77 24.92
N VAL A 64 -11.36 1.78 24.22
CA VAL A 64 -11.38 1.85 22.75
C VAL A 64 -9.96 2.01 22.27
N ALA A 65 -9.45 1.00 21.57
CA ALA A 65 -8.13 1.02 20.96
C ALA A 65 -8.12 1.88 19.69
N ALA A 66 -6.96 2.39 19.32
CA ALA A 66 -6.73 2.87 17.97
C ALA A 66 -6.74 1.69 16.98
N THR A 67 -7.13 1.94 15.75
CA THR A 67 -7.21 0.88 14.72
C THR A 67 -6.28 1.18 13.57
N VAL A 68 -5.78 0.11 12.94
CA VAL A 68 -5.08 0.13 11.66
C VAL A 68 -5.93 -0.66 10.67
N GLU A 69 -6.14 -0.07 9.52
CA GLU A 69 -6.80 -0.71 8.38
C GLU A 69 -5.72 -1.32 7.49
N PHE A 70 -5.78 -2.63 7.28
CA PHE A 70 -4.93 -3.34 6.32
C PHE A 70 -5.70 -3.59 5.04
N VAL A 71 -5.05 -3.36 3.90
CA VAL A 71 -5.59 -3.62 2.56
C VAL A 71 -4.68 -4.63 1.87
N ASP A 72 -5.20 -5.83 1.53
CA ASP A 72 -4.47 -6.80 0.70
C ASP A 72 -4.49 -6.33 -0.75
N ILE A 73 -3.39 -5.75 -1.21
CA ILE A 73 -3.24 -5.30 -2.58
C ILE A 73 -2.72 -6.46 -3.42
N ALA A 74 -3.43 -6.78 -4.51
CA ALA A 74 -3.07 -7.88 -5.41
C ALA A 74 -1.59 -7.80 -5.83
N GLY A 75 -0.91 -8.96 -5.88
CA GLY A 75 0.53 -9.03 -6.13
C GLY A 75 0.94 -8.37 -7.43
N LEU A 76 2.02 -7.61 -7.37
CA LEU A 76 2.67 -6.99 -8.51
C LEU A 76 3.42 -8.06 -9.32
N VAL A 77 3.29 -8.02 -10.64
CA VAL A 77 4.08 -8.83 -11.57
C VAL A 77 4.99 -7.88 -12.34
N LYS A 78 6.22 -8.29 -12.61
CA LYS A 78 7.20 -7.52 -13.39
C LYS A 78 6.58 -7.04 -14.72
N GLY A 79 6.71 -5.75 -15.02
CA GLY A 79 6.09 -5.14 -16.20
C GLY A 79 4.66 -4.66 -16.00
N ALA A 80 4.13 -4.67 -14.77
CA ALA A 80 2.77 -4.22 -14.47
C ALA A 80 2.57 -2.72 -14.75
N SER A 81 3.62 -1.91 -14.64
CA SER A 81 3.60 -0.47 -14.97
C SER A 81 3.41 -0.21 -16.47
N LYS A 82 3.77 -1.17 -17.33
CA LYS A 82 3.64 -1.04 -18.80
C LYS A 82 2.42 -1.76 -19.37
N GLY A 83 1.67 -2.50 -18.53
CA GLY A 83 0.54 -3.33 -18.95
C GLY A 83 -0.80 -2.62 -18.83
N GLU A 84 -1.71 -2.92 -19.76
CA GLU A 84 -3.12 -2.57 -19.63
C GLU A 84 -3.78 -3.48 -18.60
N GLY A 85 -4.58 -2.91 -17.69
CA GLY A 85 -5.46 -3.68 -16.79
C GLY A 85 -4.96 -3.81 -15.36
N LEU A 86 -4.47 -4.98 -14.93
CA LEU A 86 -4.17 -5.30 -13.52
C LEU A 86 -3.09 -4.40 -12.89
N GLY A 87 -2.09 -3.96 -13.66
CA GLY A 87 -1.07 -3.05 -13.18
C GLY A 87 -1.61 -1.67 -12.80
N ASN A 88 -2.51 -1.12 -13.62
CA ASN A 88 -3.16 0.17 -13.33
C ASN A 88 -4.05 0.09 -12.08
N GLN A 89 -4.71 -1.04 -11.85
CA GLN A 89 -5.54 -1.25 -10.66
C GLN A 89 -4.68 -1.38 -9.39
N PHE A 90 -3.55 -2.08 -9.47
CA PHE A 90 -2.56 -2.15 -8.40
C PHE A 90 -2.07 -0.75 -7.99
N LEU A 91 -1.68 0.06 -8.96
CA LEU A 91 -1.20 1.43 -8.72
C LEU A 91 -2.29 2.36 -8.19
N ALA A 92 -3.55 2.16 -8.60
CA ALA A 92 -4.67 2.90 -8.04
C ALA A 92 -4.83 2.59 -6.55
N ASN A 93 -4.80 1.31 -6.16
CA ASN A 93 -4.94 0.88 -4.77
C ASN A 93 -3.76 1.39 -3.89
N ILE A 94 -2.53 1.41 -4.43
CA ILE A 94 -1.37 1.96 -3.70
C ILE A 94 -1.54 3.45 -3.40
N ARG A 95 -2.14 4.23 -4.28
CA ARG A 95 -2.37 5.67 -4.08
C ARG A 95 -3.41 5.99 -3.01
N GLU A 96 -4.24 5.02 -2.65
CA GLU A 96 -5.30 5.19 -1.66
C GLU A 96 -4.83 4.91 -0.23
N VAL A 97 -3.66 4.25 -0.06
CA VAL A 97 -3.11 3.92 1.25
C VAL A 97 -2.05 4.93 1.69
N GLY A 98 -2.00 5.18 3.01
CA GLY A 98 -1.05 6.10 3.61
C GLY A 98 0.32 5.47 3.91
N VAL A 99 0.38 4.13 4.03
CA VAL A 99 1.58 3.35 4.32
C VAL A 99 1.60 2.11 3.45
N ILE A 100 2.77 1.69 3.02
CA ILE A 100 2.98 0.45 2.28
C ILE A 100 3.82 -0.51 3.14
N ALA A 101 3.32 -1.71 3.36
CA ALA A 101 4.04 -2.83 3.96
C ALA A 101 4.42 -3.82 2.86
N GLN A 102 5.70 -3.88 2.53
CA GLN A 102 6.20 -4.80 1.52
C GLN A 102 6.51 -6.17 2.14
N VAL A 103 5.86 -7.20 1.63
CA VAL A 103 6.09 -8.60 2.02
C VAL A 103 7.08 -9.23 1.06
N VAL A 104 8.15 -9.77 1.62
CA VAL A 104 9.25 -10.39 0.87
C VAL A 104 9.46 -11.82 1.37
N ARG A 105 9.67 -12.75 0.45
CA ARG A 105 9.90 -14.15 0.79
C ARG A 105 11.37 -14.39 1.11
N CYS A 106 11.65 -14.77 2.36
CA CYS A 106 13.00 -15.10 2.83
C CYS A 106 13.17 -16.59 3.20
N PHE A 107 12.16 -17.43 2.96
CA PHE A 107 12.18 -18.85 3.29
C PHE A 107 12.18 -19.72 2.04
N GLU A 108 12.81 -20.88 2.14
CA GLU A 108 12.80 -21.92 1.10
C GLU A 108 11.64 -22.88 1.33
N ASN A 109 10.88 -23.15 0.27
CA ASN A 109 9.86 -24.19 0.24
C ASN A 109 9.70 -24.67 -1.21
N PRO A 110 10.03 -25.94 -1.51
CA PRO A 110 9.96 -26.47 -2.88
C PRO A 110 8.53 -26.57 -3.42
N ASP A 111 7.53 -26.65 -2.55
CA ASP A 111 6.12 -26.77 -2.94
C ASP A 111 5.50 -25.44 -3.36
N ILE A 112 6.18 -24.32 -3.09
CA ILE A 112 5.70 -22.98 -3.42
C ILE A 112 6.59 -22.39 -4.53
N VAL A 113 6.02 -22.27 -5.73
CA VAL A 113 6.74 -21.71 -6.88
C VAL A 113 6.96 -20.21 -6.65
N HIS A 114 8.23 -19.75 -6.83
CA HIS A 114 8.57 -18.34 -6.88
C HIS A 114 8.45 -17.82 -8.31
N VAL A 115 7.97 -16.59 -8.49
CA VAL A 115 7.73 -15.99 -9.81
C VAL A 115 9.01 -15.88 -10.65
N ASN A 116 10.16 -15.68 -9.99
CA ASN A 116 11.49 -15.60 -10.63
C ASN A 116 12.24 -16.95 -10.62
N ASN A 117 11.60 -18.06 -10.20
CA ASN A 117 12.21 -19.39 -10.01
C ASN A 117 13.45 -19.39 -9.08
N LYS A 118 13.67 -18.34 -8.35
CA LYS A 118 14.77 -18.18 -7.41
C LYS A 118 14.29 -17.32 -6.24
N ILE A 119 14.75 -17.61 -5.04
CA ILE A 119 14.48 -16.79 -3.85
C ILE A 119 15.64 -15.83 -3.67
N ASP A 120 15.37 -14.55 -3.91
CA ASP A 120 16.31 -13.46 -3.75
C ASP A 120 15.57 -12.24 -3.21
N PRO A 121 15.53 -12.09 -1.87
CA PRO A 121 14.78 -11.04 -1.23
C PRO A 121 15.17 -9.62 -1.66
N ALA A 122 16.46 -9.40 -1.96
CA ALA A 122 16.95 -8.11 -2.39
C ALA A 122 16.44 -7.75 -3.79
N ASP A 123 16.51 -8.71 -4.73
CA ASP A 123 15.99 -8.54 -6.10
C ASP A 123 14.47 -8.35 -6.12
N ASP A 124 13.75 -9.03 -5.22
CA ASP A 124 12.30 -8.88 -5.07
C ASP A 124 11.91 -7.48 -4.59
N ILE A 125 12.66 -6.93 -3.62
CA ILE A 125 12.47 -5.55 -3.13
C ILE A 125 12.74 -4.55 -4.26
N GLU A 126 13.87 -4.72 -4.95
CA GLU A 126 14.26 -3.82 -6.04
C GLU A 126 13.25 -3.85 -7.18
N THR A 127 12.73 -5.04 -7.53
CA THR A 127 11.70 -5.20 -8.56
C THR A 127 10.46 -4.36 -8.23
N ILE A 128 9.95 -4.41 -7.00
CA ILE A 128 8.78 -3.62 -6.61
C ILE A 128 9.10 -2.13 -6.60
N ASN A 129 10.25 -1.73 -6.06
CA ASN A 129 10.66 -0.32 -6.04
C ASN A 129 10.78 0.24 -7.46
N MET A 130 11.33 -0.52 -8.40
CA MET A 130 11.42 -0.10 -9.81
C MET A 130 10.04 0.05 -10.46
N GLU A 131 9.10 -0.86 -10.22
CA GLU A 131 7.74 -0.77 -10.77
C GLU A 131 6.99 0.47 -10.22
N LEU A 132 7.18 0.77 -8.93
CA LEU A 132 6.62 1.98 -8.32
C LEU A 132 7.26 3.24 -8.93
N ALA A 133 8.58 3.27 -9.09
CA ALA A 133 9.30 4.38 -9.70
C ALA A 133 8.86 4.63 -11.16
N PHE A 134 8.67 3.57 -11.95
CA PHE A 134 8.14 3.71 -13.31
C PHE A 134 6.73 4.27 -13.34
N ALA A 135 5.88 3.87 -12.40
CA ALA A 135 4.53 4.39 -12.30
C ALA A 135 4.49 5.87 -11.92
N ASP A 136 5.40 6.30 -11.03
CA ASP A 136 5.54 7.69 -10.65
C ASP A 136 6.09 8.51 -11.81
N LEU A 137 7.10 8.01 -12.52
CA LEU A 137 7.65 8.64 -13.72
C LEU A 137 6.57 8.86 -14.80
N ASP A 138 5.75 7.85 -15.07
CA ASP A 138 4.63 7.98 -16.02
C ASP A 138 3.61 9.05 -15.57
N THR A 139 3.33 9.08 -14.27
CA THR A 139 2.42 10.08 -13.68
C THR A 139 3.00 11.50 -13.83
N VAL A 140 4.29 11.68 -13.56
CA VAL A 140 4.97 12.98 -13.70
C VAL A 140 5.01 13.40 -15.16
N ASN A 141 5.37 12.49 -16.07
CA ASN A 141 5.39 12.78 -17.51
C ASN A 141 4.03 13.28 -18.04
N ARG A 142 2.94 12.60 -17.68
CA ARG A 142 1.58 13.04 -18.05
C ARG A 142 1.23 14.43 -17.47
N ARG A 143 1.69 14.74 -16.25
CA ARG A 143 1.51 16.06 -15.65
C ARG A 143 2.32 17.13 -16.35
N ILE A 144 3.57 16.84 -16.74
CA ILE A 144 4.42 17.74 -17.51
C ILE A 144 3.77 18.08 -18.84
N GLU A 145 3.29 17.08 -19.59
CA GLU A 145 2.62 17.35 -20.86
C GLU A 145 1.40 18.27 -20.70
N LYS A 146 0.60 18.06 -19.66
CA LYS A 146 -0.53 18.92 -19.34
C LYS A 146 -0.09 20.34 -18.98
N ALA A 147 0.91 20.45 -18.10
CA ALA A 147 1.44 21.74 -17.66
C ALA A 147 2.09 22.52 -18.82
N GLN A 148 2.84 21.85 -19.71
CA GLN A 148 3.42 22.47 -20.90
C GLN A 148 2.36 22.98 -21.88
N LYS A 149 1.25 22.24 -22.06
CA LYS A 149 0.12 22.72 -22.86
C LYS A 149 -0.53 23.96 -22.24
N ALA A 150 -0.73 23.96 -20.92
CA ALA A 150 -1.30 25.09 -20.18
C ALA A 150 -0.34 26.29 -20.08
N ALA A 151 0.97 26.07 -20.04
CA ALA A 151 2.02 27.09 -20.01
C ALA A 151 1.99 28.02 -21.23
N ARG A 152 1.45 27.55 -22.36
CA ARG A 152 1.27 28.39 -23.56
C ARG A 152 0.23 29.49 -23.36
N VAL A 153 -0.61 29.38 -22.33
CA VAL A 153 -1.72 30.27 -22.04
C VAL A 153 -1.47 31.09 -20.77
N SER A 154 -0.68 30.60 -19.81
CA SER A 154 -0.48 31.23 -18.50
C SER A 154 0.97 31.11 -18.01
N LYS A 155 1.54 32.22 -17.53
CA LYS A 155 2.89 32.28 -16.91
C LYS A 155 2.96 31.47 -15.60
N GLU A 156 1.85 31.32 -14.88
CA GLU A 156 1.79 30.54 -13.63
C GLU A 156 1.95 29.05 -13.93
N GLU A 157 1.29 28.56 -14.97
CA GLU A 157 1.40 27.15 -15.41
C GLU A 157 2.80 26.87 -15.98
N ALA A 158 3.48 27.85 -16.58
CA ALA A 158 4.87 27.70 -17.03
C ALA A 158 5.82 27.39 -15.85
N LYS A 159 5.67 28.09 -14.71
CA LYS A 159 6.45 27.79 -13.49
C LYS A 159 6.17 26.40 -12.94
N LYS A 160 4.92 25.95 -12.97
CA LYS A 160 4.58 24.57 -12.54
C LYS A 160 5.23 23.52 -13.43
N ALA A 161 5.27 23.74 -14.74
CA ALA A 161 5.95 22.87 -15.68
C ALA A 161 7.46 22.78 -15.41
N GLU A 162 8.10 23.89 -15.11
CA GLU A 162 9.53 23.97 -14.78
C GLU A 162 9.86 23.17 -13.50
N VAL A 163 9.06 23.32 -12.44
CA VAL A 163 9.21 22.55 -11.19
C VAL A 163 9.06 21.05 -11.43
N LEU A 164 8.10 20.63 -12.25
CA LEU A 164 7.89 19.22 -12.58
C LEU A 164 9.04 18.63 -13.41
N LEU A 165 9.66 19.42 -14.29
CA LEU A 165 10.83 19.00 -15.07
C LEU A 165 12.04 18.76 -14.16
N GLY A 166 12.30 19.66 -13.20
CA GLY A 166 13.39 19.50 -12.24
C GLY A 166 13.20 18.33 -11.25
N ALA A 167 12.02 17.72 -11.19
CA ALA A 167 11.78 16.54 -10.35
C ALA A 167 12.16 15.20 -11.04
N ILE A 168 12.52 15.22 -12.33
CA ILE A 168 12.92 14.04 -13.11
C ILE A 168 14.45 13.94 -13.26
N GLU A 169 15.16 15.06 -13.10
CA GLU A 169 16.64 15.11 -13.06
C GLU A 169 17.17 14.56 -11.73
#